data_3298f1f6228054b4bd462e3f844ef3d0
#
_entry.id   3298f1f6228054b4bd462e3f844ef3d0
#
_cell.length_a   1.000
_cell.length_b   1.000
_cell.length_c   1.000
_cell.angle_alpha   90.00
_cell.angle_beta   90.00
_cell.angle_gamma   90.00
#
_symmetry.space_group_name_H-M   'P 1'
#
loop_
_entity.id
_entity.type
_entity.pdbx_description
1 polymer ?
#
loop_
_entity_poly.entity_id
_entity_poly.type
_entity_poly.pdbx_seq_one_letter_code
_entity_poly.pdbx_strand_id
1 'polypeptide(L)'
;MKINQVKSLFNKIANGLLYFILFFSVASCSSPKYLGQTNYQFKNPSGKPDYSNLNYWASHPWKTDAADNIPLSIQNKKEDSLVDVFFIHPTTYTDVKMSMGWNAEIDNEALNKKTDNSTILYQASVFNEHCRIFAPRYRQANLKAFYTIDKLEAEKAFDLAYEDLKAAFEYYLKYYNHGRPIIIASHSQGTLHAGRLLKEFFERKPLQKKLVCAYIIGLPVFQNYFMELQSCSDSTSTGCFVSWRTFKEGYIAPFIAKEKEVAYVTNPLTWTISEKFAPAKLNKGGILKNFNKVVPGVVSAQVHGNILWTSKPKFFGNIFLKTKNYHIADYNLFYMNIRENVTTRITSFLKNNPN
;
A
#
# COMPACT_ATOMS: atom_id res chain seq x y z
N MET A 1 54.97 28.02 -13.46
CA MET A 1 53.87 27.43 -14.25
C MET A 1 53.11 26.34 -13.45
N LYS A 2 52.78 26.51 -12.18
CA LYS A 2 52.11 25.48 -11.34
C LYS A 2 50.96 26.02 -10.48
N ILE A 3 50.74 27.32 -10.39
CA ILE A 3 49.69 27.90 -9.51
C ILE A 3 48.32 28.04 -10.22
N ASN A 4 48.33 28.19 -11.55
CA ASN A 4 47.07 28.37 -12.32
C ASN A 4 46.32 27.07 -12.62
N GLN A 5 46.97 25.90 -12.56
CA GLN A 5 46.30 24.60 -12.72
C GLN A 5 45.54 24.16 -11.48
N VAL A 6 46.01 24.54 -10.29
CA VAL A 6 45.34 24.20 -9.02
C VAL A 6 44.08 25.05 -8.83
N LYS A 7 44.08 26.32 -9.23
CA LYS A 7 42.85 27.17 -9.18
C LYS A 7 41.78 26.71 -10.16
N SER A 8 42.15 26.18 -11.33
CA SER A 8 41.18 25.61 -12.29
C SER A 8 40.54 24.33 -11.79
N LEU A 9 41.26 23.49 -11.05
CA LEU A 9 40.73 22.26 -10.47
C LEU A 9 39.80 22.55 -9.32
N PHE A 10 40.11 23.51 -8.44
CA PHE A 10 39.24 23.93 -7.34
C PHE A 10 37.92 24.57 -7.81
N ASN A 11 37.94 25.38 -8.88
CA ASN A 11 36.74 25.96 -9.45
C ASN A 11 35.85 24.91 -10.16
N LYS A 12 36.39 23.85 -10.74
CA LYS A 12 35.63 22.75 -11.32
C LYS A 12 34.98 21.88 -10.24
N ILE A 13 35.65 21.65 -9.11
CA ILE A 13 35.11 20.91 -7.97
C ILE A 13 34.04 21.74 -7.25
N ALA A 14 34.23 23.04 -7.06
CA ALA A 14 33.26 23.94 -6.44
C ALA A 14 31.99 24.09 -7.30
N ASN A 15 32.11 24.20 -8.62
CA ASN A 15 30.95 24.26 -9.51
C ASN A 15 30.24 22.90 -9.65
N GLY A 16 30.96 21.77 -9.61
CA GLY A 16 30.36 20.43 -9.58
C GLY A 16 29.58 20.17 -8.29
N LEU A 17 30.05 20.67 -7.14
CA LEU A 17 29.34 20.57 -5.87
C LEU A 17 28.10 21.48 -5.81
N LEU A 18 28.13 22.64 -6.45
CA LEU A 18 27.01 23.58 -6.50
C LEU A 18 25.84 23.04 -7.36
N TYR A 19 26.15 22.33 -8.46
CA TYR A 19 25.12 21.69 -9.29
C TYR A 19 24.54 20.43 -8.66
N PHE A 20 25.25 19.76 -7.75
CA PHE A 20 24.75 18.59 -7.02
C PHE A 20 23.83 18.97 -5.83
N ILE A 21 23.95 20.20 -5.33
CA ILE A 21 23.12 20.72 -4.22
C ILE A 21 21.77 21.28 -4.73
N LEU A 22 21.64 21.61 -6.01
CA LEU A 22 20.43 22.21 -6.59
C LEU A 22 19.38 21.19 -7.06
N PHE A 23 19.67 19.87 -7.05
CA PHE A 23 18.71 18.82 -7.46
C PHE A 23 18.12 18.02 -6.29
N PHE A 24 18.44 18.36 -5.04
CA PHE A 24 17.79 17.84 -3.84
C PHE A 24 16.95 18.91 -3.14
N SER A 25 16.24 19.74 -3.91
CA SER A 25 15.19 20.58 -3.35
C SER A 25 13.99 19.72 -2.97
N VAL A 26 14.03 19.28 -1.71
CA VAL A 26 12.92 19.37 -0.75
C VAL A 26 11.55 18.93 -1.29
N ALA A 27 11.28 17.63 -1.30
CA ALA A 27 9.95 17.21 -0.93
C ALA A 27 9.80 17.39 0.59
N SER A 28 9.76 18.64 1.05
CA SER A 28 9.15 18.98 2.32
C SER A 28 7.71 18.52 2.20
N CYS A 29 7.29 17.55 3.01
CA CYS A 29 5.87 17.29 3.24
C CYS A 29 5.27 18.47 4.02
N SER A 30 5.17 19.63 3.39
CA SER A 30 4.13 20.58 3.68
C SER A 30 2.85 19.92 3.18
N SER A 31 1.85 19.76 4.03
CA SER A 31 0.51 19.36 3.60
C SER A 31 0.15 20.20 2.38
N PRO A 32 -0.24 19.58 1.25
CA PRO A 32 -0.53 20.36 0.05
C PRO A 32 -1.55 21.43 0.41
N LYS A 33 -1.23 22.70 0.18
CA LYS A 33 -2.20 23.79 0.32
C LYS A 33 -3.15 23.67 -0.85
N TYR A 34 -4.28 23.02 -0.65
CA TYR A 34 -5.33 22.96 -1.65
C TYR A 34 -6.07 24.29 -1.69
N LEU A 35 -5.94 25.03 -2.79
CA LEU A 35 -6.60 26.30 -3.02
C LEU A 35 -8.03 26.05 -3.52
N GLY A 36 -9.02 26.56 -2.76
CA GLY A 36 -10.41 26.68 -3.19
C GLY A 36 -11.28 25.43 -3.04
N GLN A 37 -12.56 25.67 -2.78
CA GLN A 37 -13.63 24.69 -2.94
C GLN A 37 -13.92 24.55 -4.43
N THR A 38 -13.92 23.30 -4.94
CA THR A 38 -14.41 22.99 -6.28
C THR A 38 -15.56 22.02 -6.12
N ASN A 39 -16.70 22.31 -6.72
CA ASN A 39 -17.83 21.40 -6.76
C ASN A 39 -17.40 20.07 -7.38
N TYR A 40 -17.97 18.97 -6.90
CA TYR A 40 -17.72 17.65 -7.46
C TYR A 40 -18.05 17.64 -8.96
N GLN A 41 -17.08 17.23 -9.75
CA GLN A 41 -17.25 17.01 -11.18
C GLN A 41 -16.51 15.75 -11.58
N PHE A 42 -17.24 14.81 -12.13
CA PHE A 42 -16.67 13.69 -12.86
C PHE A 42 -16.57 14.09 -14.33
N LYS A 43 -15.34 14.21 -14.82
CA LYS A 43 -15.09 14.72 -16.18
C LYS A 43 -14.84 13.63 -17.22
N ASN A 44 -14.80 12.37 -16.79
CA ASN A 44 -14.42 11.31 -17.70
C ASN A 44 -15.60 10.86 -18.57
N PRO A 45 -15.55 11.02 -19.91
CA PRO A 45 -16.53 10.48 -20.82
C PRO A 45 -16.43 8.96 -21.01
N SER A 46 -15.33 8.31 -20.64
CA SER A 46 -15.11 6.85 -20.84
C SER A 46 -16.03 5.97 -19.98
N GLY A 47 -16.71 6.55 -18.98
CA GLY A 47 -17.71 5.84 -18.21
C GLY A 47 -17.16 4.82 -17.21
N LYS A 48 -17.96 3.81 -16.92
CA LYS A 48 -17.68 2.74 -15.96
C LYS A 48 -16.68 1.73 -16.55
N PRO A 49 -15.67 1.24 -15.78
CA PRO A 49 -14.78 0.20 -16.25
C PRO A 49 -15.51 -1.10 -16.61
N ASP A 50 -15.10 -1.75 -17.70
CA ASP A 50 -15.56 -3.08 -18.08
C ASP A 50 -14.52 -4.13 -17.66
N TYR A 51 -14.77 -4.83 -16.58
CA TYR A 51 -13.85 -5.82 -16.03
C TYR A 51 -13.81 -7.16 -16.78
N SER A 52 -14.57 -7.32 -17.87
CA SER A 52 -14.35 -8.40 -18.84
C SER A 52 -13.08 -8.17 -19.67
N ASN A 53 -12.64 -6.92 -19.77
CA ASN A 53 -11.43 -6.52 -20.48
C ASN A 53 -10.23 -6.45 -19.50
N LEU A 54 -9.19 -7.23 -19.76
CA LEU A 54 -7.99 -7.30 -18.94
C LEU A 54 -7.22 -5.98 -18.82
N ASN A 55 -7.44 -5.00 -19.70
CA ASN A 55 -6.84 -3.67 -19.61
C ASN A 55 -7.33 -2.89 -18.38
N TYR A 56 -8.51 -3.19 -17.85
CA TYR A 56 -9.03 -2.62 -16.61
C TYR A 56 -8.54 -3.32 -15.34
N TRP A 57 -7.55 -4.20 -15.49
CA TRP A 57 -6.81 -4.80 -14.37
C TRP A 57 -5.37 -4.30 -14.40
N ALA A 58 -4.87 -3.76 -13.30
CA ALA A 58 -3.46 -3.42 -13.14
C ALA A 58 -2.61 -4.69 -12.95
N SER A 59 -3.17 -5.72 -12.29
CA SER A 59 -2.61 -7.07 -12.26
C SER A 59 -3.70 -8.11 -12.44
N HIS A 60 -3.39 -9.16 -13.24
CA HIS A 60 -4.30 -10.27 -13.50
C HIS A 60 -3.51 -11.52 -13.89
N PRO A 61 -3.89 -12.74 -13.43
CA PRO A 61 -3.14 -13.98 -13.70
C PRO A 61 -2.97 -14.35 -15.18
N TRP A 62 -3.80 -13.79 -16.07
CA TRP A 62 -3.80 -14.10 -17.51
C TRP A 62 -3.05 -13.07 -18.35
N LYS A 63 -2.29 -12.19 -17.73
CA LYS A 63 -1.43 -11.24 -18.44
C LYS A 63 -0.11 -11.08 -17.69
N THR A 64 0.96 -10.68 -18.39
CA THR A 64 2.22 -10.29 -17.76
C THR A 64 2.11 -8.84 -17.28
N ASP A 65 2.41 -8.61 -16.00
CA ASP A 65 2.33 -7.28 -15.40
C ASP A 65 3.37 -7.06 -14.29
N ALA A 66 3.30 -5.88 -13.66
CA ALA A 66 4.29 -5.47 -12.67
C ALA A 66 4.30 -6.34 -11.40
N ALA A 67 3.17 -6.97 -11.04
CA ALA A 67 3.11 -7.84 -9.88
C ALA A 67 3.79 -9.20 -10.09
N ASP A 68 4.09 -9.59 -11.32
CA ASP A 68 4.84 -10.82 -11.61
C ASP A 68 6.33 -10.70 -11.27
N ASN A 69 6.83 -9.48 -11.06
CA ASN A 69 8.24 -9.25 -10.79
C ASN A 69 8.62 -9.76 -9.40
N ILE A 70 9.81 -10.36 -9.35
CA ILE A 70 10.43 -10.87 -8.12
C ILE A 70 11.80 -10.23 -7.99
N PRO A 71 12.16 -9.71 -6.79
CA PRO A 71 13.51 -9.19 -6.57
C PRO A 71 14.57 -10.23 -6.89
N LEU A 72 15.62 -9.84 -7.63
CA LEU A 72 16.67 -10.76 -8.11
C LEU A 72 17.36 -11.57 -7.00
N SER A 73 17.34 -11.07 -5.77
CA SER A 73 17.92 -11.77 -4.61
C SER A 73 17.04 -12.88 -4.02
N ILE A 74 15.81 -13.03 -4.52
CA ILE A 74 14.87 -14.04 -4.05
C ILE A 74 14.85 -15.19 -5.05
N GLN A 75 15.16 -16.40 -4.60
CA GLN A 75 14.92 -17.59 -5.41
C GLN A 75 13.41 -17.87 -5.43
N ASN A 76 12.84 -17.86 -6.62
CA ASN A 76 11.41 -18.12 -6.79
C ASN A 76 11.16 -19.62 -6.88
N LYS A 77 10.33 -20.12 -5.98
CA LYS A 77 9.60 -21.37 -6.18
C LYS A 77 8.15 -20.98 -6.43
N LYS A 78 7.80 -20.75 -7.70
CA LYS A 78 6.40 -20.53 -8.06
C LYS A 78 5.68 -21.86 -7.89
N GLU A 79 4.97 -22.02 -6.80
CA GLU A 79 4.09 -23.16 -6.54
C GLU A 79 2.71 -22.90 -7.13
N ASP A 80 1.93 -23.95 -7.38
CA ASP A 80 0.55 -23.81 -7.82
C ASP A 80 -0.26 -23.03 -6.79
N SER A 81 -0.70 -21.85 -7.21
CA SER A 81 -1.44 -20.94 -6.34
C SER A 81 -2.84 -21.46 -6.06
N LEU A 82 -3.11 -21.90 -4.84
CA LEU A 82 -4.44 -22.33 -4.40
C LEU A 82 -5.30 -21.17 -3.87
N VAL A 83 -4.72 -20.01 -3.66
CA VAL A 83 -5.33 -18.83 -3.03
C VAL A 83 -5.27 -17.65 -3.98
N ASP A 84 -6.30 -16.82 -3.96
CA ASP A 84 -6.34 -15.57 -4.69
C ASP A 84 -6.07 -14.38 -3.78
N VAL A 85 -5.39 -13.36 -4.29
CA VAL A 85 -5.32 -12.03 -3.67
C VAL A 85 -6.11 -11.05 -4.51
N PHE A 86 -7.07 -10.38 -3.90
CA PHE A 86 -7.71 -9.20 -4.45
C PHE A 86 -7.03 -7.97 -3.84
N PHE A 87 -6.19 -7.30 -4.65
CA PHE A 87 -5.37 -6.18 -4.21
C PHE A 87 -5.98 -4.84 -4.62
N ILE A 88 -6.28 -3.99 -3.64
CA ILE A 88 -6.82 -2.65 -3.87
C ILE A 88 -5.71 -1.63 -3.64
N HIS A 89 -5.16 -1.10 -4.74
CA HIS A 89 -4.02 -0.18 -4.70
C HIS A 89 -4.41 1.19 -4.11
N PRO A 90 -3.45 1.94 -3.55
CA PRO A 90 -3.67 3.32 -3.10
C PRO A 90 -3.94 4.26 -4.29
N THR A 91 -4.42 5.46 -4.00
CA THR A 91 -4.44 6.49 -5.04
C THR A 91 -3.02 6.94 -5.40
N THR A 92 -2.75 6.96 -6.69
CA THR A 92 -1.58 7.61 -7.28
C THR A 92 -1.93 8.93 -7.96
N TYR A 93 -3.21 9.29 -7.96
CA TYR A 93 -3.73 10.56 -8.44
C TYR A 93 -3.51 11.66 -7.38
N THR A 94 -2.31 12.23 -7.42
CA THR A 94 -1.82 13.24 -6.48
C THR A 94 -1.68 14.64 -7.10
N ASP A 95 -2.28 14.86 -8.27
CA ASP A 95 -2.26 16.15 -8.96
C ASP A 95 -2.96 17.22 -8.14
N VAL A 96 -2.21 18.25 -7.73
CA VAL A 96 -2.73 19.37 -6.94
C VAL A 96 -3.72 20.23 -7.72
N LYS A 97 -3.55 20.31 -9.05
CA LYS A 97 -4.45 21.04 -9.95
C LYS A 97 -5.77 20.33 -10.20
N MET A 98 -5.82 19.03 -9.89
CA MET A 98 -7.00 18.19 -10.16
C MET A 98 -7.46 18.27 -11.62
N SER A 99 -6.51 18.12 -12.56
CA SER A 99 -6.75 18.28 -13.99
C SER A 99 -7.86 17.35 -14.53
N MET A 100 -8.03 16.17 -13.90
CA MET A 100 -9.10 15.21 -14.20
C MET A 100 -10.34 15.37 -13.29
N GLY A 101 -10.44 16.45 -12.50
CA GLY A 101 -11.50 16.61 -11.50
C GLY A 101 -11.25 15.79 -10.23
N TRP A 102 -12.30 15.38 -9.52
CA TRP A 102 -12.21 14.66 -8.27
C TRP A 102 -11.76 13.20 -8.42
N ASN A 103 -12.05 12.56 -9.54
CA ASN A 103 -11.65 11.19 -9.84
C ASN A 103 -10.78 11.13 -11.08
N ALA A 104 -9.85 10.22 -11.07
CA ALA A 104 -8.97 9.96 -12.20
C ALA A 104 -9.75 9.35 -13.37
N GLU A 105 -9.35 9.70 -14.58
CA GLU A 105 -9.75 9.00 -15.79
C GLU A 105 -9.16 7.58 -15.77
N ILE A 106 -10.00 6.59 -16.03
CA ILE A 106 -9.58 5.17 -15.96
C ILE A 106 -8.55 4.82 -17.03
N ASP A 107 -8.62 5.51 -18.18
CA ASP A 107 -7.77 5.28 -19.35
C ASP A 107 -6.53 6.19 -19.38
N ASN A 108 -6.26 6.94 -18.31
CA ASN A 108 -5.08 7.80 -18.24
C ASN A 108 -3.80 6.96 -18.17
N GLU A 109 -3.12 6.79 -19.30
CA GLU A 109 -1.93 5.94 -19.43
C GLU A 109 -0.79 6.36 -18.49
N ALA A 110 -0.54 7.67 -18.33
CA ALA A 110 0.52 8.15 -17.47
C ALA A 110 0.27 7.80 -16.00
N LEU A 111 -0.97 7.93 -15.53
CA LEU A 111 -1.38 7.57 -14.19
C LEU A 111 -1.36 6.05 -14.00
N ASN A 112 -1.84 5.30 -14.97
CA ASN A 112 -1.82 3.84 -14.95
C ASN A 112 -0.38 3.32 -14.89
N LYS A 113 0.53 3.84 -15.72
CA LYS A 113 1.96 3.52 -15.66
C LYS A 113 2.60 3.88 -14.31
N LYS A 114 2.22 5.01 -13.73
CA LYS A 114 2.67 5.40 -12.38
C LYS A 114 2.21 4.40 -11.33
N THR A 115 0.96 3.96 -11.40
CA THR A 115 0.39 2.94 -10.49
C THR A 115 1.13 1.60 -10.65
N ASP A 116 1.33 1.15 -11.87
CA ASP A 116 1.99 -0.13 -12.19
C ASP A 116 3.44 -0.15 -11.68
N ASN A 117 4.22 0.91 -11.96
CA ASN A 117 5.64 1.00 -11.58
C ASN A 117 5.87 1.36 -10.11
N SER A 118 4.84 1.68 -9.36
CA SER A 118 4.95 1.97 -7.92
C SER A 118 4.21 0.94 -7.08
N THR A 119 2.88 1.03 -7.00
CA THR A 119 2.10 0.25 -6.03
C THR A 119 1.94 -1.21 -6.45
N ILE A 120 1.76 -1.48 -7.74
CA ILE A 120 1.66 -2.86 -8.22
C ILE A 120 3.02 -3.56 -8.09
N LEU A 121 4.09 -2.92 -8.56
CA LEU A 121 5.45 -3.46 -8.48
C LEU A 121 5.92 -3.67 -7.04
N TYR A 122 5.70 -2.70 -6.14
CA TYR A 122 6.31 -2.69 -4.80
C TYR A 122 5.41 -3.22 -3.68
N GLN A 123 4.10 -3.34 -3.92
CA GLN A 123 3.14 -3.77 -2.90
C GLN A 123 2.41 -5.05 -3.32
N ALA A 124 1.76 -5.08 -4.51
CA ALA A 124 1.04 -6.26 -4.95
C ALA A 124 1.97 -7.46 -5.19
N SER A 125 3.19 -7.23 -5.71
CA SER A 125 4.15 -8.29 -5.97
C SER A 125 4.57 -9.10 -4.74
N VAL A 126 4.36 -8.57 -3.52
CA VAL A 126 4.67 -9.31 -2.29
C VAL A 126 3.91 -10.62 -2.15
N PHE A 127 2.77 -10.74 -2.85
CA PHE A 127 1.87 -11.88 -2.80
C PHE A 127 2.11 -12.93 -3.90
N ASN A 128 3.01 -12.68 -4.87
CA ASN A 128 3.12 -13.48 -6.10
C ASN A 128 3.73 -14.88 -5.96
N GLU A 129 4.20 -15.26 -4.77
CA GLU A 129 4.79 -16.58 -4.53
C GLU A 129 3.74 -17.69 -4.52
N HIS A 130 2.63 -17.45 -3.81
CA HIS A 130 1.61 -18.46 -3.54
C HIS A 130 0.20 -18.04 -3.96
N CYS A 131 0.05 -16.86 -4.58
CA CYS A 131 -1.27 -16.33 -4.92
C CYS A 131 -1.39 -15.95 -6.39
N ARG A 132 -2.60 -16.11 -6.94
CA ARG A 132 -3.00 -15.40 -8.15
C ARG A 132 -3.40 -13.98 -7.72
N ILE A 133 -2.87 -12.97 -8.41
CA ILE A 133 -3.11 -11.57 -8.03
C ILE A 133 -4.13 -10.94 -8.97
N PHE A 134 -5.18 -10.37 -8.39
CA PHE A 134 -6.20 -9.59 -9.08
C PHE A 134 -6.19 -8.17 -8.50
N ALA A 135 -5.74 -7.19 -9.28
CA ALA A 135 -5.71 -5.79 -8.90
C ALA A 135 -6.48 -4.96 -9.93
N PRO A 136 -7.73 -4.57 -9.66
CA PRO A 136 -8.49 -3.77 -10.59
C PRO A 136 -7.96 -2.35 -10.70
N ARG A 137 -8.03 -1.75 -11.89
CA ARG A 137 -8.00 -0.30 -12.06
C ARG A 137 -9.36 0.25 -11.67
N TYR A 138 -9.38 1.40 -11.06
CA TYR A 138 -10.61 2.08 -10.65
C TYR A 138 -10.44 3.59 -10.77
N ARG A 139 -11.53 4.33 -10.88
CA ARG A 139 -11.53 5.79 -10.94
C ARG A 139 -11.15 6.37 -9.57
N GLN A 140 -9.85 6.22 -9.24
CA GLN A 140 -9.30 6.61 -7.94
C GLN A 140 -9.60 8.07 -7.63
N ALA A 141 -10.05 8.36 -6.39
CA ALA A 141 -10.26 9.71 -5.94
C ALA A 141 -8.92 10.44 -5.79
N ASN A 142 -8.90 11.73 -6.12
CA ASN A 142 -7.72 12.57 -5.91
C ASN A 142 -7.34 12.59 -4.43
N LEU A 143 -6.03 12.66 -4.15
CA LEU A 143 -5.53 12.73 -2.78
C LEU A 143 -6.16 13.89 -1.97
N LYS A 144 -6.59 14.97 -2.62
CA LYS A 144 -7.30 16.10 -2.00
C LYS A 144 -8.57 15.66 -1.26
N ALA A 145 -9.25 14.60 -1.68
CA ALA A 145 -10.45 14.10 -1.03
C ALA A 145 -10.24 13.78 0.47
N PHE A 146 -9.02 13.41 0.88
CA PHE A 146 -8.70 13.18 2.29
C PHE A 146 -8.57 14.47 3.12
N TYR A 147 -8.26 15.59 2.48
CA TYR A 147 -7.87 16.84 3.14
C TYR A 147 -8.84 18.00 2.95
N THR A 148 -9.83 17.86 2.04
CA THR A 148 -10.84 18.90 1.82
C THR A 148 -11.72 19.10 3.05
N ILE A 149 -12.17 20.34 3.25
CA ILE A 149 -13.20 20.68 4.24
C ILE A 149 -14.59 20.27 3.77
N ASP A 150 -14.80 20.19 2.45
CA ASP A 150 -16.04 19.73 1.85
C ASP A 150 -16.11 18.21 1.86
N LYS A 151 -16.73 17.69 2.92
CA LYS A 151 -16.84 16.25 3.14
C LYS A 151 -17.79 15.58 2.17
N LEU A 152 -18.85 16.29 1.73
CA LEU A 152 -19.82 15.76 0.78
C LEU A 152 -19.18 15.49 -0.59
N GLU A 153 -18.37 16.42 -1.08
CA GLU A 153 -17.66 16.25 -2.35
C GLU A 153 -16.61 15.13 -2.28
N ALA A 154 -15.92 15.02 -1.13
CA ALA A 154 -14.99 13.92 -0.89
C ALA A 154 -15.70 12.57 -0.87
N GLU A 155 -16.86 12.47 -0.22
CA GLU A 155 -17.66 11.25 -0.15
C GLU A 155 -18.12 10.79 -1.54
N LYS A 156 -18.64 11.70 -2.37
CA LYS A 156 -19.00 11.39 -3.77
C LYS A 156 -17.82 10.82 -4.57
N ALA A 157 -16.62 11.40 -4.36
CA ALA A 157 -15.42 10.91 -5.05
C ALA A 157 -15.01 9.51 -4.58
N PHE A 158 -15.09 9.23 -3.27
CA PHE A 158 -14.82 7.90 -2.72
C PHE A 158 -15.91 6.90 -3.09
N ASP A 159 -17.16 7.30 -3.18
CA ASP A 159 -18.26 6.43 -3.57
C ASP A 159 -18.11 5.97 -5.02
N LEU A 160 -17.78 6.88 -5.94
CA LEU A 160 -17.52 6.51 -7.34
C LEU A 160 -16.36 5.51 -7.44
N ALA A 161 -15.28 5.73 -6.69
CA ALA A 161 -14.14 4.80 -6.65
C ALA A 161 -14.54 3.43 -6.10
N TYR A 162 -15.40 3.41 -5.07
CA TYR A 162 -15.88 2.17 -4.47
C TYR A 162 -16.83 1.39 -5.39
N GLU A 163 -17.70 2.08 -6.14
CA GLU A 163 -18.58 1.44 -7.12
C GLU A 163 -17.80 0.65 -8.17
N ASP A 164 -16.68 1.21 -8.65
CA ASP A 164 -15.82 0.49 -9.58
C ASP A 164 -15.20 -0.76 -8.94
N LEU A 165 -14.67 -0.63 -7.73
CA LEU A 165 -14.06 -1.73 -7.00
C LEU A 165 -15.06 -2.82 -6.64
N LYS A 166 -16.28 -2.45 -6.25
CA LYS A 166 -17.39 -3.39 -6.03
C LYS A 166 -17.70 -4.16 -7.30
N ALA A 167 -17.87 -3.47 -8.42
CA ALA A 167 -18.13 -4.12 -9.72
C ALA A 167 -16.98 -5.06 -10.14
N ALA A 168 -15.73 -4.66 -9.89
CA ALA A 168 -14.57 -5.52 -10.13
C ALA A 168 -14.59 -6.78 -9.27
N PHE A 169 -14.93 -6.63 -7.99
CA PHE A 169 -14.98 -7.74 -7.05
C PHE A 169 -16.12 -8.71 -7.36
N GLU A 170 -17.30 -8.21 -7.71
CA GLU A 170 -18.43 -9.01 -8.17
C GLU A 170 -18.08 -9.78 -9.45
N TYR A 171 -17.42 -9.11 -10.41
CA TYR A 171 -16.96 -9.76 -11.64
C TYR A 171 -15.92 -10.85 -11.35
N TYR A 172 -14.94 -10.55 -10.48
CA TYR A 172 -13.94 -11.52 -10.02
C TYR A 172 -14.58 -12.75 -9.39
N LEU A 173 -15.51 -12.57 -8.45
CA LEU A 173 -16.19 -13.69 -7.78
C LEU A 173 -16.93 -14.55 -8.79
N LYS A 174 -17.61 -13.95 -9.76
CA LYS A 174 -18.43 -14.64 -10.74
C LYS A 174 -17.62 -15.43 -11.77
N TYR A 175 -16.52 -14.87 -12.24
CA TYR A 175 -15.83 -15.40 -13.44
C TYR A 175 -14.43 -15.94 -13.17
N TYR A 176 -13.77 -15.55 -12.09
CA TYR A 176 -12.35 -15.85 -11.89
C TYR A 176 -12.03 -16.64 -10.62
N ASN A 177 -12.75 -16.40 -9.52
CA ASN A 177 -12.41 -16.98 -8.21
C ASN A 177 -12.69 -18.49 -8.14
N HIS A 178 -13.80 -18.97 -8.68
CA HIS A 178 -14.19 -20.38 -8.65
C HIS A 178 -14.15 -21.00 -7.24
N GLY A 179 -14.55 -20.24 -6.21
CA GLY A 179 -14.63 -20.71 -4.83
C GLY A 179 -13.30 -20.87 -4.10
N ARG A 180 -12.19 -20.37 -4.65
CA ARG A 180 -10.87 -20.36 -4.01
C ARG A 180 -10.86 -19.50 -2.75
N PRO A 181 -10.02 -19.84 -1.75
CA PRO A 181 -9.76 -18.95 -0.63
C PRO A 181 -9.19 -17.60 -1.10
N ILE A 182 -9.49 -16.54 -0.33
CA ILE A 182 -9.23 -15.15 -0.73
C ILE A 182 -8.39 -14.44 0.35
N ILE A 183 -7.37 -13.72 -0.08
CA ILE A 183 -6.71 -12.67 0.68
C ILE A 183 -7.21 -11.33 0.13
N ILE A 184 -7.69 -10.46 1.01
CA ILE A 184 -7.94 -9.05 0.66
C ILE A 184 -6.70 -8.27 1.07
N ALA A 185 -6.08 -7.55 0.12
CA ALA A 185 -4.92 -6.74 0.41
C ALA A 185 -5.10 -5.32 -0.12
N SER A 186 -4.63 -4.32 0.63
CA SER A 186 -4.87 -2.93 0.27
C SER A 186 -3.89 -1.98 0.94
N HIS A 187 -3.77 -0.77 0.37
CA HIS A 187 -2.99 0.30 0.96
C HIS A 187 -3.70 1.66 0.83
N SER A 188 -3.62 2.49 1.88
CA SER A 188 -4.07 3.89 1.85
C SER A 188 -5.53 4.04 1.39
N GLN A 189 -5.83 4.77 0.29
CA GLN A 189 -7.20 4.86 -0.25
C GLN A 189 -7.80 3.48 -0.53
N GLY A 190 -6.99 2.53 -1.00
CA GLY A 190 -7.43 1.15 -1.16
C GLY A 190 -7.93 0.54 0.15
N THR A 191 -7.37 0.90 1.30
CA THR A 191 -7.80 0.40 2.62
C THR A 191 -9.17 0.97 3.02
N LEU A 192 -9.46 2.22 2.69
CA LEU A 192 -10.81 2.78 2.87
C LEU A 192 -11.86 1.91 2.15
N HIS A 193 -11.57 1.55 0.91
CA HIS A 193 -12.48 0.74 0.10
C HIS A 193 -12.49 -0.73 0.51
N ALA A 194 -11.33 -1.30 0.88
CA ALA A 194 -11.24 -2.67 1.39
C ALA A 194 -12.08 -2.87 2.66
N GLY A 195 -12.10 -1.88 3.55
CA GLY A 195 -12.96 -1.91 4.74
C GLY A 195 -14.44 -1.99 4.39
N ARG A 196 -14.90 -1.19 3.39
CA ARG A 196 -16.28 -1.26 2.89
C ARG A 196 -16.58 -2.63 2.25
N LEU A 197 -15.66 -3.14 1.43
CA LEU A 197 -15.78 -4.42 0.75
C LEU A 197 -15.87 -5.59 1.75
N LEU A 198 -15.02 -5.57 2.79
CA LEU A 198 -15.05 -6.58 3.84
C LEU A 198 -16.38 -6.60 4.59
N LYS A 199 -16.97 -5.43 4.92
CA LYS A 199 -18.30 -5.33 5.53
C LYS A 199 -19.40 -5.85 4.61
N GLU A 200 -19.34 -5.51 3.33
CA GLU A 200 -20.40 -5.81 2.39
C GLU A 200 -20.41 -7.29 1.97
N PHE A 201 -19.24 -7.89 1.75
CA PHE A 201 -19.12 -9.22 1.14
C PHE A 201 -18.69 -10.31 2.11
N PHE A 202 -17.99 -9.98 3.20
CA PHE A 202 -17.41 -10.97 4.10
C PHE A 202 -18.08 -10.99 5.47
N GLU A 203 -18.20 -9.85 6.15
CA GLU A 203 -18.71 -9.81 7.52
C GLU A 203 -20.15 -10.34 7.58
N ARG A 204 -20.36 -11.42 8.35
CA ARG A 204 -21.65 -12.15 8.47
C ARG A 204 -22.17 -12.72 7.15
N LYS A 205 -21.28 -12.99 6.19
CA LYS A 205 -21.64 -13.57 4.90
C LYS A 205 -20.93 -14.92 4.70
N PRO A 206 -21.46 -15.80 3.84
CA PRO A 206 -20.82 -17.09 3.54
C PRO A 206 -19.39 -16.96 3.08
N LEU A 207 -19.04 -15.86 2.38
CA LEU A 207 -17.70 -15.61 1.87
C LEU A 207 -16.65 -15.40 2.97
N GLN A 208 -17.07 -15.05 4.20
CA GLN A 208 -16.16 -14.95 5.35
C GLN A 208 -15.38 -16.24 5.60
N LYS A 209 -15.99 -17.40 5.34
CA LYS A 209 -15.34 -18.73 5.46
C LYS A 209 -14.23 -18.95 4.45
N LYS A 210 -14.15 -18.14 3.41
CA LYS A 210 -13.09 -18.17 2.39
C LYS A 210 -11.98 -17.13 2.64
N LEU A 211 -12.11 -16.28 3.65
CA LEU A 211 -11.11 -15.27 3.99
C LEU A 211 -9.91 -15.92 4.67
N VAL A 212 -8.76 -15.92 3.98
CA VAL A 212 -7.49 -16.32 4.60
C VAL A 212 -7.03 -15.22 5.56
N CYS A 213 -6.87 -13.99 5.08
CA CYS A 213 -6.53 -12.82 5.88
C CYS A 213 -6.83 -11.53 5.08
N ALA A 214 -7.12 -10.45 5.78
CA ALA A 214 -7.18 -9.12 5.17
C ALA A 214 -5.98 -8.27 5.61
N TYR A 215 -5.10 -7.88 4.67
CA TYR A 215 -4.00 -6.94 4.87
C TYR A 215 -4.50 -5.53 4.50
N ILE A 216 -5.06 -4.81 5.47
CA ILE A 216 -5.69 -3.49 5.28
C ILE A 216 -4.82 -2.40 5.89
N ILE A 217 -3.87 -1.87 5.09
CA ILE A 217 -2.69 -1.17 5.57
C ILE A 217 -2.72 0.31 5.18
N GLY A 218 -2.16 1.18 6.04
CA GLY A 218 -1.96 2.60 5.76
C GLY A 218 -3.07 3.54 6.22
N LEU A 219 -4.23 3.03 6.63
CA LEU A 219 -5.27 3.79 7.32
C LEU A 219 -5.62 3.14 8.66
N PRO A 220 -6.21 3.88 9.62
CA PRO A 220 -6.62 3.30 10.89
C PRO A 220 -7.82 2.37 10.70
N VAL A 221 -7.80 1.24 11.38
CA VAL A 221 -8.96 0.37 11.58
C VAL A 221 -9.32 0.47 13.06
N PHE A 222 -10.31 1.28 13.37
CA PHE A 222 -10.73 1.49 14.75
C PHE A 222 -11.44 0.24 15.30
N GLN A 223 -11.38 0.03 16.62
CA GLN A 223 -11.87 -1.19 17.27
C GLN A 223 -13.38 -1.45 17.04
N ASN A 224 -14.15 -0.39 16.81
CA ASN A 224 -15.58 -0.44 16.52
C ASN A 224 -15.88 -0.49 15.00
N TYR A 225 -14.87 -0.58 14.14
CA TYR A 225 -15.09 -0.52 12.68
C TYR A 225 -15.82 -1.74 12.16
N PHE A 226 -15.40 -2.95 12.57
CA PHE A 226 -16.08 -4.21 12.25
C PHE A 226 -16.89 -4.71 13.45
N MET A 227 -17.98 -5.43 13.20
CA MET A 227 -18.81 -6.03 14.25
C MET A 227 -18.29 -7.39 14.68
N GLU A 228 -17.80 -8.21 13.73
CA GLU A 228 -17.36 -9.59 13.99
C GLU A 228 -15.95 -9.88 13.49
N LEU A 229 -15.51 -9.22 12.41
CA LEU A 229 -14.18 -9.45 11.87
C LEU A 229 -13.13 -8.91 12.85
N GLN A 230 -12.29 -9.81 13.39
CA GLN A 230 -11.32 -9.49 14.43
C GLN A 230 -9.92 -9.22 13.85
N SER A 231 -9.12 -8.46 14.59
CA SER A 231 -7.69 -8.37 14.33
C SER A 231 -7.03 -9.73 14.59
N CYS A 232 -6.07 -10.11 13.74
CA CYS A 232 -5.32 -11.35 13.94
C CYS A 232 -4.48 -11.28 15.21
N SER A 233 -4.45 -12.37 15.98
CA SER A 233 -3.71 -12.46 17.25
C SER A 233 -2.24 -12.85 17.07
N ASP A 234 -1.93 -13.56 15.98
CA ASP A 234 -0.59 -14.10 15.69
C ASP A 234 -0.35 -14.28 14.17
N SER A 235 0.80 -14.88 13.82
CA SER A 235 1.21 -15.13 12.43
C SER A 235 0.41 -16.21 11.72
N THR A 236 -0.30 -17.08 12.45
CA THR A 236 -1.02 -18.26 11.92
C THR A 236 -2.53 -18.07 11.87
N SER A 237 -3.05 -17.05 12.54
CA SER A 237 -4.48 -16.72 12.58
C SER A 237 -5.04 -16.46 11.18
N THR A 238 -6.24 -16.99 10.89
CA THR A 238 -6.94 -16.83 9.61
C THR A 238 -8.37 -16.35 9.81
N GLY A 239 -9.04 -15.86 8.75
CA GLY A 239 -10.37 -15.27 8.86
C GLY A 239 -10.40 -13.92 9.60
N CYS A 240 -9.26 -13.23 9.69
CA CYS A 240 -9.02 -12.01 10.46
C CYS A 240 -8.30 -10.95 9.62
N PHE A 241 -8.04 -9.78 10.19
CA PHE A 241 -7.28 -8.73 9.49
C PHE A 241 -6.02 -8.32 10.26
N VAL A 242 -5.07 -7.73 9.52
CA VAL A 242 -3.89 -7.03 10.03
C VAL A 242 -3.87 -5.60 9.49
N SER A 243 -3.43 -4.64 10.32
CA SER A 243 -3.38 -3.22 9.95
C SER A 243 -2.22 -2.52 10.65
N TRP A 244 -1.60 -1.56 9.98
CA TRP A 244 -0.61 -0.64 10.56
C TRP A 244 -0.46 0.62 9.71
N ARG A 245 0.11 1.66 10.32
CA ARG A 245 0.54 2.92 9.71
C ARG A 245 1.93 3.25 10.25
N THR A 246 2.93 3.37 9.38
CA THR A 246 4.34 3.45 9.77
C THR A 246 4.82 4.88 9.94
N PHE A 247 5.38 5.17 11.11
CA PHE A 247 6.00 6.45 11.44
C PHE A 247 7.37 6.26 12.08
N LYS A 248 8.21 7.29 11.97
CA LYS A 248 9.49 7.31 12.67
C LYS A 248 9.26 7.25 14.18
N GLU A 249 10.03 6.42 14.88
CA GLU A 249 10.09 6.35 16.34
C GLU A 249 10.20 7.75 16.98
N GLY A 250 9.41 7.98 18.03
CA GLY A 250 9.32 9.26 18.75
C GLY A 250 8.55 10.36 18.00
N TYR A 251 7.88 10.05 16.88
CA TYR A 251 7.07 11.02 16.15
C TYR A 251 5.59 10.63 16.14
N ILE A 252 4.74 11.55 16.57
CA ILE A 252 3.28 11.48 16.48
C ILE A 252 2.84 12.64 15.58
N ALA A 253 2.22 12.30 14.45
CA ALA A 253 1.71 13.33 13.53
C ALA A 253 0.51 14.07 14.17
N PRO A 254 0.32 15.39 13.90
CA PRO A 254 -0.75 16.16 14.53
C PRO A 254 -2.16 15.61 14.32
N PHE A 255 -2.41 14.95 13.18
CA PHE A 255 -3.70 14.32 12.92
C PHE A 255 -3.89 13.03 13.73
N ILE A 256 -2.81 12.27 14.00
CA ILE A 256 -2.84 11.09 14.88
C ILE A 256 -3.15 11.50 16.32
N ALA A 257 -2.50 12.59 16.80
CA ALA A 257 -2.75 13.08 18.16
C ALA A 257 -4.20 13.55 18.41
N LYS A 258 -4.97 13.78 17.35
CA LYS A 258 -6.40 14.16 17.41
C LYS A 258 -7.36 12.98 17.33
N GLU A 259 -6.88 11.78 17.03
CA GLU A 259 -7.71 10.57 17.01
C GLU A 259 -8.21 10.26 18.43
N LYS A 260 -9.51 10.07 18.56
CA LYS A 260 -10.17 9.79 19.86
C LYS A 260 -10.42 8.30 20.07
N GLU A 261 -10.45 7.54 18.98
CA GLU A 261 -10.76 6.12 19.01
C GLU A 261 -9.46 5.31 18.91
N VAL A 262 -9.45 4.14 19.52
CA VAL A 262 -8.32 3.20 19.48
C VAL A 262 -8.37 2.40 18.19
N ALA A 263 -7.26 2.35 17.46
CA ALA A 263 -7.11 1.55 16.26
C ALA A 263 -6.32 0.26 16.55
N TYR A 264 -6.65 -0.79 15.81
CA TYR A 264 -5.81 -1.99 15.77
C TYR A 264 -4.51 -1.71 15.03
N VAL A 265 -3.38 -2.08 15.63
CA VAL A 265 -2.06 -1.97 15.02
C VAL A 265 -1.32 -3.30 15.17
N THR A 266 -1.05 -3.96 14.05
CA THR A 266 -0.25 -5.18 14.02
C THR A 266 1.22 -4.82 13.78
N ASN A 267 2.13 -5.40 14.56
CA ASN A 267 3.56 -5.31 14.28
C ASN A 267 3.97 -6.39 13.25
N PRO A 268 4.34 -6.06 12.01
CA PRO A 268 4.66 -7.04 10.98
C PRO A 268 5.98 -7.79 11.19
N LEU A 269 6.74 -7.47 12.24
CA LEU A 269 7.91 -8.25 12.65
C LEU A 269 7.54 -9.41 13.60
N THR A 270 6.41 -9.32 14.29
CA THR A 270 5.95 -10.31 15.28
C THR A 270 4.56 -10.86 14.98
N TRP A 271 3.81 -10.18 14.12
CA TRP A 271 2.41 -10.47 13.76
C TRP A 271 1.44 -10.43 14.93
N THR A 272 1.77 -9.66 15.95
CA THR A 272 0.94 -9.42 17.14
C THR A 272 0.60 -7.94 17.28
N ILE A 273 -0.39 -7.64 18.12
CA ILE A 273 -0.77 -6.28 18.51
C ILE A 273 -0.01 -5.79 19.77
N SER A 274 1.00 -6.56 20.21
CA SER A 274 1.78 -6.24 21.42
C SER A 274 2.63 -4.98 21.21
N GLU A 275 2.67 -4.13 22.24
CA GLU A 275 3.54 -2.95 22.27
C GLU A 275 5.03 -3.26 22.56
N LYS A 276 5.39 -4.54 22.70
CA LYS A 276 6.78 -4.94 22.87
C LYS A 276 7.62 -4.53 21.67
N PHE A 277 8.78 -3.97 21.94
CA PHE A 277 9.76 -3.61 20.92
C PHE A 277 10.25 -4.86 20.18
N ALA A 278 10.20 -4.81 18.85
CA ALA A 278 10.71 -5.82 17.95
C ALA A 278 12.00 -5.32 17.28
N PRO A 279 13.16 -5.92 17.59
CA PRO A 279 14.44 -5.46 17.07
C PRO A 279 14.58 -5.71 15.57
N ALA A 280 15.41 -4.91 14.90
CA ALA A 280 15.63 -4.98 13.45
C ALA A 280 16.09 -6.36 12.95
N LYS A 281 16.69 -7.19 13.80
CA LYS A 281 17.06 -8.57 13.44
C LYS A 281 15.86 -9.46 13.07
N LEU A 282 14.64 -9.09 13.47
CA LEU A 282 13.40 -9.77 13.08
C LEU A 282 12.88 -9.30 11.72
N ASN A 283 13.41 -8.20 11.19
CA ASN A 283 13.06 -7.71 9.86
C ASN A 283 13.84 -8.52 8.80
N LYS A 284 13.13 -9.39 8.09
CA LYS A 284 13.70 -10.31 7.09
C LYS A 284 14.15 -9.59 5.81
N GLY A 285 13.66 -8.38 5.59
CA GLY A 285 14.11 -7.50 4.53
C GLY A 285 13.00 -6.62 4.00
N GLY A 286 13.37 -5.37 3.76
CA GLY A 286 12.57 -4.39 3.03
C GLY A 286 13.11 -4.18 1.63
N ILE A 287 12.24 -3.66 0.75
CA ILE A 287 12.59 -3.18 -0.58
C ILE A 287 12.44 -1.67 -0.59
N LEU A 288 13.54 -0.98 -0.89
CA LEU A 288 13.56 0.47 -0.95
C LEU A 288 13.44 0.96 -2.40
N LYS A 289 14.24 1.96 -2.81
CA LYS A 289 14.19 2.52 -4.16
C LYS A 289 14.51 1.51 -5.26
N ASN A 290 15.45 0.59 -5.02
CA ASN A 290 15.80 -0.45 -5.98
C ASN A 290 14.99 -1.72 -5.65
N PHE A 291 14.03 -2.05 -6.50
CA PHE A 291 13.18 -3.24 -6.35
C PHE A 291 13.98 -4.54 -6.25
N ASN A 292 15.07 -4.65 -6.99
CA ASN A 292 15.90 -5.86 -7.04
C ASN A 292 16.83 -6.04 -5.83
N LYS A 293 16.78 -5.11 -4.85
CA LYS A 293 17.64 -5.15 -3.66
C LYS A 293 16.81 -5.30 -2.39
N VAL A 294 16.83 -6.48 -1.80
CA VAL A 294 16.31 -6.74 -0.45
C VAL A 294 17.34 -6.25 0.58
N VAL A 295 16.89 -5.47 1.57
CA VAL A 295 17.72 -4.93 2.66
C VAL A 295 17.30 -5.58 3.97
N PRO A 296 18.01 -6.59 4.48
CA PRO A 296 17.69 -7.23 5.76
C PRO A 296 17.87 -6.26 6.93
N GLY A 297 17.03 -6.40 7.95
CA GLY A 297 17.14 -5.57 9.16
C GLY A 297 16.96 -4.08 8.92
N VAL A 298 16.17 -3.71 7.90
CA VAL A 298 16.03 -2.31 7.46
C VAL A 298 15.42 -1.41 8.53
N VAL A 299 14.53 -1.91 9.37
CA VAL A 299 13.92 -1.22 10.52
C VAL A 299 13.66 -2.16 11.67
N SER A 300 13.67 -1.62 12.91
CA SER A 300 12.95 -2.18 14.06
C SER A 300 11.49 -1.69 14.04
N ALA A 301 10.62 -2.29 14.85
CA ALA A 301 9.23 -1.85 14.93
C ALA A 301 8.67 -1.98 16.35
N GLN A 302 7.77 -1.06 16.72
CA GLN A 302 7.05 -1.08 17.98
C GLN A 302 5.65 -0.49 17.79
N VAL A 303 4.63 -1.18 18.27
CA VAL A 303 3.28 -0.61 18.34
C VAL A 303 3.28 0.51 19.37
N HIS A 304 2.74 1.67 19.01
CA HIS A 304 2.59 2.82 19.89
C HIS A 304 1.25 3.51 19.65
N GLY A 305 0.29 3.25 20.52
CA GLY A 305 -1.09 3.72 20.33
C GLY A 305 -1.64 3.31 18.96
N ASN A 306 -2.09 4.25 18.17
CA ASN A 306 -2.73 4.02 16.87
C ASN A 306 -1.75 3.87 15.69
N ILE A 307 -0.44 3.74 15.91
CA ILE A 307 0.59 3.71 14.87
C ILE A 307 1.67 2.67 15.15
N LEU A 308 2.43 2.36 14.11
CA LEU A 308 3.63 1.55 14.20
C LEU A 308 4.86 2.47 14.11
N TRP A 309 5.59 2.62 15.22
CA TRP A 309 6.88 3.26 15.20
C TRP A 309 7.94 2.34 14.61
N THR A 310 8.83 2.91 13.79
CA THR A 310 10.00 2.22 13.28
C THR A 310 11.25 3.07 13.47
N SER A 311 12.39 2.42 13.65
CA SER A 311 13.67 3.10 13.52
C SER A 311 13.80 3.75 12.13
N LYS A 312 14.72 4.69 11.99
CA LYS A 312 15.05 5.26 10.69
C LYS A 312 15.54 4.14 9.75
N PRO A 313 14.97 3.98 8.53
CA PRO A 313 15.36 2.91 7.63
C PRO A 313 16.87 2.93 7.33
N LYS A 314 17.51 1.75 7.35
CA LYS A 314 18.95 1.59 7.13
C LYS A 314 19.23 1.49 5.64
N PHE A 315 19.87 2.52 5.07
CA PHE A 315 20.42 2.52 3.70
C PHE A 315 21.50 3.59 3.59
N PHE A 316 22.35 3.49 2.56
CA PHE A 316 23.38 4.49 2.31
C PHE A 316 22.76 5.87 2.05
N GLY A 317 23.18 6.88 2.81
CA GLY A 317 22.62 8.24 2.72
C GLY A 317 21.34 8.47 3.52
N ASN A 318 20.91 7.54 4.38
CA ASN A 318 19.72 7.71 5.21
C ASN A 318 19.80 8.91 6.17
N ILE A 319 20.99 9.46 6.44
CA ILE A 319 21.16 10.68 7.24
C ILE A 319 20.36 11.85 6.66
N PHE A 320 20.21 11.91 5.33
CA PHE A 320 19.45 12.93 4.62
C PHE A 320 17.91 12.68 4.62
N LEU A 321 17.46 11.51 5.08
CA LEU A 321 16.03 11.22 5.18
C LEU A 321 15.41 12.06 6.30
N LYS A 322 14.67 13.11 5.93
CA LYS A 322 14.01 14.04 6.86
C LYS A 322 12.57 13.67 7.17
N THR A 323 11.92 12.87 6.28
CA THR A 323 10.53 12.47 6.50
C THR A 323 10.38 11.64 7.77
N LYS A 324 9.29 11.88 8.49
CA LYS A 324 8.91 11.17 9.71
C LYS A 324 7.67 10.28 9.51
N ASN A 325 6.93 10.51 8.43
CA ASN A 325 5.81 9.67 8.00
C ASN A 325 6.32 8.73 6.90
N TYR A 326 6.27 7.42 7.16
CA TYR A 326 6.74 6.38 6.25
C TYR A 326 5.59 5.68 5.51
N HIS A 327 4.42 6.29 5.47
CA HIS A 327 3.21 5.75 4.86
C HIS A 327 3.41 5.11 3.48
N ILE A 328 4.15 5.75 2.57
CA ILE A 328 4.42 5.19 1.24
C ILE A 328 5.24 3.90 1.28
N ALA A 329 5.89 3.60 2.39
CA ALA A 329 6.74 2.44 2.59
C ALA A 329 6.15 1.41 3.56
N ASP A 330 4.86 1.52 3.90
CA ASP A 330 4.19 0.61 4.83
C ASP A 330 4.34 -0.87 4.45
N TYR A 331 4.30 -1.21 3.16
CA TYR A 331 4.61 -2.54 2.63
C TYR A 331 6.10 -2.76 2.48
N ASN A 332 6.78 -1.79 1.89
CA ASN A 332 8.17 -1.91 1.44
C ASN A 332 9.15 -2.22 2.57
N LEU A 333 8.95 -1.61 3.76
CA LEU A 333 9.81 -1.83 4.93
C LEU A 333 9.73 -3.26 5.48
N PHE A 334 8.65 -3.98 5.18
CA PHE A 334 8.36 -5.31 5.73
C PHE A 334 8.14 -6.35 4.63
N TYR A 335 8.62 -6.10 3.42
CA TYR A 335 8.32 -6.90 2.22
C TYR A 335 8.51 -8.40 2.45
N MET A 336 9.68 -8.81 2.96
CA MET A 336 9.98 -10.24 3.20
C MET A 336 9.19 -10.82 4.37
N ASN A 337 8.91 -10.02 5.41
CA ASN A 337 8.07 -10.47 6.53
C ASN A 337 6.63 -10.72 6.07
N ILE A 338 6.09 -9.85 5.20
CA ILE A 338 4.75 -10.03 4.64
C ILE A 338 4.72 -11.29 3.76
N ARG A 339 5.70 -11.44 2.85
CA ARG A 339 5.79 -12.59 1.94
C ARG A 339 5.77 -13.92 2.68
N GLU A 340 6.58 -14.05 3.73
CA GLU A 340 6.61 -15.24 4.58
C GLU A 340 5.31 -15.45 5.38
N ASN A 341 4.72 -14.36 5.89
CA ASN A 341 3.46 -14.46 6.61
C ASN A 341 2.30 -14.90 5.72
N VAL A 342 2.27 -14.47 4.46
CA VAL A 342 1.29 -14.95 3.47
C VAL A 342 1.38 -16.46 3.35
N THR A 343 2.58 -17.02 3.16
CA THR A 343 2.82 -18.47 3.14
C THR A 343 2.31 -19.16 4.40
N THR A 344 2.66 -18.62 5.57
CA THR A 344 2.26 -19.18 6.87
C THR A 344 0.73 -19.23 7.01
N ARG A 345 0.03 -18.14 6.65
CA ARG A 345 -1.43 -18.07 6.76
C ARG A 345 -2.14 -18.95 5.74
N ILE A 346 -1.63 -19.05 4.52
CA ILE A 346 -2.17 -19.99 3.51
C ILE A 346 -2.07 -21.41 4.02
N THR A 347 -0.90 -21.81 4.51
CA THR A 347 -0.68 -23.17 5.08
C THR A 347 -1.62 -23.44 6.24
N SER A 348 -1.76 -22.48 7.16
CA SER A 348 -2.68 -22.58 8.31
C SER A 348 -4.14 -22.72 7.85
N PHE A 349 -4.55 -21.87 6.89
CA PHE A 349 -5.93 -21.88 6.37
C PHE A 349 -6.27 -23.22 5.71
N LEU A 350 -5.42 -23.74 4.83
CA LEU A 350 -5.66 -24.99 4.12
C LEU A 350 -5.66 -26.20 5.07
N LYS A 351 -4.81 -26.18 6.10
CA LYS A 351 -4.80 -27.21 7.15
C LYS A 351 -6.12 -27.26 7.94
N ASN A 352 -6.68 -26.10 8.25
CA ASN A 352 -7.89 -25.96 9.06
C ASN A 352 -9.19 -26.10 8.25
N ASN A 353 -9.10 -26.04 6.92
CA ASN A 353 -10.23 -26.14 5.97
C ASN A 353 -9.86 -27.13 4.86
N PRO A 354 -9.71 -28.45 5.19
CA PRO A 354 -9.44 -29.45 4.17
C PRO A 354 -10.61 -29.51 3.18
N ASN A 355 -10.30 -29.67 1.88
CA ASN A 355 -11.29 -29.79 0.79
C ASN A 355 -12.19 -31.01 0.96
#